data_d4bbf4b93ef3a0ae3095036db4ce3603
#
_entry.id   d4bbf4b93ef3a0ae3095036db4ce3603
#
_cell.length_a   1.000
_cell.length_b   1.000
_cell.length_c   1.000
_cell.angle_alpha   90.00
_cell.angle_beta   90.00
_cell.angle_gamma   90.00
#
_symmetry.space_group_name_H-M   'P 1'
#
loop_
_entity.id
_entity.type
_entity.pdbx_description
1 polymer ?
#
loop_
_entity_poly.entity_id
_entity_poly.type
_entity_poly.pdbx_seq_one_letter_code
_entity_poly.pdbx_strand_id
1 'polypeptide(L)'
;MWKWAVALGLSLGSAAEAEVQKAIVAGGCFWCVESDFEGLPGVIEAVSGYTGGSRENPTYRNHEGHYEAVEITFDSSAVTYDQLIRLFLRSVDVTDAGGQFCDRGDSYRTAIFALDAGQKRAAQAAVAEAEAALGVTVVTPVLDAGTFWIAEDYHQDYYKGSNIILTRAGPKKQSNAYKFYRDSCGRDARVREVWGAEAFPGK
;
A
#
# COMPACT_ATOMS: atom_id res chain seq x y z
N MET A 1 16.35 -17.44 -64.28
CA MET A 1 16.88 -16.53 -63.25
C MET A 1 15.66 -16.15 -62.37
N TRP A 2 15.52 -16.76 -61.19
CA TRP A 2 14.40 -16.54 -60.28
C TRP A 2 14.86 -15.59 -59.21
N LYS A 3 14.27 -14.39 -59.14
CA LYS A 3 14.55 -13.38 -58.07
C LYS A 3 13.62 -13.66 -56.89
N TRP A 4 14.18 -14.07 -55.77
CA TRP A 4 13.49 -14.12 -54.48
C TRP A 4 13.46 -12.71 -53.87
N ALA A 5 12.26 -12.16 -53.71
CA ALA A 5 12.05 -10.94 -52.93
C ALA A 5 11.87 -11.33 -51.45
N VAL A 6 12.80 -10.95 -50.60
CA VAL A 6 12.69 -11.06 -49.13
C VAL A 6 11.88 -9.87 -48.64
N ALA A 7 10.66 -10.12 -48.21
CA ALA A 7 9.88 -9.10 -47.53
C ALA A 7 10.33 -9.00 -46.08
N LEU A 8 10.96 -7.87 -45.71
CA LEU A 8 11.28 -7.53 -44.32
C LEU A 8 9.98 -7.05 -43.65
N GLY A 9 9.39 -7.90 -42.83
CA GLY A 9 8.26 -7.51 -41.98
C GLY A 9 8.76 -6.66 -40.81
N LEU A 10 8.50 -5.34 -40.84
CA LEU A 10 8.63 -4.50 -39.63
C LEU A 10 7.50 -4.86 -38.64
N SER A 11 7.86 -5.55 -37.58
CA SER A 11 6.97 -5.68 -36.41
C SER A 11 6.98 -4.32 -35.67
N LEU A 12 5.92 -3.55 -35.85
CA LEU A 12 5.60 -2.41 -34.99
C LEU A 12 5.27 -2.96 -33.62
N GLY A 13 6.24 -2.93 -32.70
CA GLY A 13 5.99 -3.15 -31.28
C GLY A 13 5.05 -2.04 -30.82
N SER A 14 3.81 -2.41 -30.44
CA SER A 14 2.90 -1.50 -29.74
C SER A 14 3.56 -1.11 -28.44
N ALA A 15 3.98 0.14 -28.30
CA ALA A 15 4.30 0.71 -27.00
C ALA A 15 3.00 0.62 -26.16
N ALA A 16 3.06 -0.05 -25.02
CA ALA A 16 1.95 -0.02 -24.08
C ALA A 16 1.71 1.45 -23.71
N GLU A 17 0.51 1.95 -23.97
CA GLU A 17 0.12 3.30 -23.61
C GLU A 17 0.07 3.36 -22.07
N ALA A 18 0.66 4.40 -21.49
CA ALA A 18 0.65 4.62 -20.05
C ALA A 18 -0.81 4.76 -19.58
N GLU A 19 -1.28 3.81 -18.77
CA GLU A 19 -2.63 3.84 -18.21
C GLU A 19 -2.52 4.12 -16.70
N VAL A 20 -3.13 5.24 -16.27
CA VAL A 20 -3.21 5.59 -14.86
C VAL A 20 -4.24 4.68 -14.18
N GLN A 21 -3.78 3.93 -13.21
CA GLN A 21 -4.60 3.01 -12.42
C GLN A 21 -4.54 3.34 -10.93
N LYS A 22 -5.41 2.71 -10.15
CA LYS A 22 -5.47 2.86 -8.70
C LYS A 22 -5.41 1.50 -8.00
N ALA A 23 -4.81 1.49 -6.81
CA ALA A 23 -4.82 0.39 -5.85
C ALA A 23 -5.19 0.94 -4.48
N ILE A 24 -5.98 0.21 -3.67
CA ILE A 24 -6.34 0.62 -2.31
C ILE A 24 -5.90 -0.49 -1.34
N VAL A 25 -5.09 -0.13 -0.35
CA VAL A 25 -4.57 -1.05 0.65
C VAL A 25 -4.65 -0.46 2.06
N ALA A 26 -4.87 -1.32 3.05
CA ALA A 26 -4.82 -0.99 4.47
C ALA A 26 -3.70 -1.80 5.13
N GLY A 27 -2.80 -1.14 5.85
CA GLY A 27 -1.60 -1.77 6.43
C GLY A 27 -1.22 -1.22 7.81
N GLY A 28 -2.22 -0.98 8.67
CA GLY A 28 -2.05 -0.28 9.94
C GLY A 28 -2.07 1.23 9.75
N CYS A 29 -1.24 1.96 10.47
CA CYS A 29 -1.13 3.41 10.34
C CYS A 29 -0.93 3.83 8.86
N PHE A 30 -1.87 4.59 8.33
CA PHE A 30 -1.85 5.03 6.92
C PHE A 30 -0.64 5.93 6.59
N TRP A 31 -0.09 6.71 7.55
CA TRP A 31 1.15 7.46 7.32
C TRP A 31 2.33 6.57 6.95
N CYS A 32 2.38 5.35 7.52
CA CYS A 32 3.43 4.40 7.22
C CYS A 32 3.27 3.83 5.81
N VAL A 33 2.05 3.45 5.44
CA VAL A 33 1.75 2.93 4.10
C VAL A 33 1.97 4.00 3.04
N GLU A 34 1.49 5.23 3.26
CA GLU A 34 1.73 6.37 2.39
C GLU A 34 3.24 6.61 2.17
N SER A 35 4.00 6.68 3.26
CA SER A 35 5.47 6.84 3.20
C SER A 35 6.17 5.71 2.46
N ASP A 36 5.70 4.47 2.59
CA ASP A 36 6.31 3.31 1.96
C ASP A 36 6.09 3.31 0.44
N PHE A 37 4.96 3.83 -0.04
CA PHE A 37 4.58 3.78 -1.44
C PHE A 37 4.84 5.07 -2.19
N GLU A 38 4.67 6.23 -1.55
CA GLU A 38 4.94 7.50 -2.23
C GLU A 38 6.41 7.62 -2.64
N GLY A 39 6.63 8.04 -3.85
CA GLY A 39 7.97 8.16 -4.44
C GLY A 39 8.58 6.84 -4.89
N LEU A 40 7.83 5.73 -4.93
CA LEU A 40 8.24 4.55 -5.70
C LEU A 40 8.17 4.85 -7.21
N PRO A 41 9.10 4.30 -8.00
CA PRO A 41 9.04 4.43 -9.46
C PRO A 41 7.70 3.92 -9.99
N GLY A 42 7.01 4.76 -10.75
CA GLY A 42 5.68 4.47 -11.30
C GLY A 42 4.51 4.86 -10.41
N VAL A 43 4.71 5.15 -9.12
CA VAL A 43 3.67 5.73 -8.27
C VAL A 43 3.60 7.23 -8.50
N ILE A 44 2.40 7.72 -8.81
CA ILE A 44 2.10 9.12 -9.09
C ILE A 44 1.72 9.84 -7.80
N GLU A 45 0.90 9.19 -6.97
CA GLU A 45 0.37 9.75 -5.73
C GLU A 45 -0.05 8.63 -4.78
N ALA A 46 0.10 8.85 -3.48
CA ALA A 46 -0.44 8.01 -2.43
C ALA A 46 -1.22 8.89 -1.44
N VAL A 47 -2.51 8.58 -1.23
CA VAL A 47 -3.42 9.42 -0.43
C VAL A 47 -3.94 8.63 0.75
N SER A 48 -3.73 9.12 1.96
CA SER A 48 -4.27 8.55 3.19
C SER A 48 -5.77 8.78 3.32
N GLY A 49 -6.52 7.77 3.78
CA GLY A 49 -7.97 7.84 3.89
C GLY A 49 -8.60 6.69 4.67
N TYR A 50 -9.91 6.56 4.52
CA TYR A 50 -10.74 5.59 5.22
C TYR A 50 -11.60 4.82 4.22
N THR A 51 -11.72 3.51 4.37
CA THR A 51 -12.60 2.67 3.54
C THR A 51 -13.05 1.40 4.28
N GLY A 52 -13.97 0.64 3.69
CA GLY A 52 -14.42 -0.65 4.18
C GLY A 52 -15.50 -0.60 5.26
N GLY A 53 -15.80 0.57 5.83
CA GLY A 53 -16.90 0.79 6.77
C GLY A 53 -18.17 1.31 6.10
N SER A 54 -19.23 1.46 6.89
CA SER A 54 -20.53 1.95 6.43
C SER A 54 -20.82 3.40 6.79
N ARG A 55 -19.98 4.03 7.63
CA ARG A 55 -20.16 5.43 8.02
C ARG A 55 -19.83 6.34 6.86
N GLU A 56 -20.71 7.27 6.57
CA GLU A 56 -20.45 8.34 5.60
C GLU A 56 -19.63 9.47 6.24
N ASN A 57 -18.73 10.06 5.45
CA ASN A 57 -17.85 11.17 5.86
C ASN A 57 -17.09 10.86 7.18
N PRO A 58 -16.36 9.74 7.26
CA PRO A 58 -15.56 9.43 8.43
C PRO A 58 -14.46 10.48 8.64
N THR A 59 -14.08 10.67 9.90
CA THR A 59 -12.95 11.52 10.29
C THR A 59 -12.07 10.74 11.25
N TYR A 60 -10.86 11.20 11.52
CA TYR A 60 -9.95 10.54 12.46
C TYR A 60 -10.57 10.22 13.83
N ARG A 61 -11.55 11.02 14.25
CA ARG A 61 -12.23 10.85 15.55
C ARG A 61 -13.46 9.94 15.49
N ASN A 62 -13.94 9.60 14.30
CA ASN A 62 -15.20 8.87 14.15
C ASN A 62 -15.20 7.93 12.94
N HIS A 63 -14.12 7.22 12.70
CA HIS A 63 -14.00 6.26 11.59
C HIS A 63 -14.25 4.80 12.01
N GLU A 64 -14.99 4.57 13.09
CA GLU A 64 -15.30 3.21 13.54
C GLU A 64 -15.90 2.36 12.41
N GLY A 65 -15.38 1.15 12.27
CA GLY A 65 -15.74 0.21 11.21
C GLY A 65 -15.00 0.41 9.89
N HIS A 66 -14.31 1.53 9.71
CA HIS A 66 -13.39 1.74 8.58
C HIS A 66 -11.97 1.28 8.92
N TYR A 67 -11.22 0.93 7.88
CA TYR A 67 -9.78 0.79 7.92
C TYR A 67 -9.12 2.15 7.67
N GLU A 68 -8.00 2.42 8.31
CA GLU A 68 -7.03 3.38 7.79
C GLU A 68 -6.41 2.76 6.53
N ALA A 69 -6.53 3.44 5.41
CA ALA A 69 -6.14 2.91 4.10
C ALA A 69 -5.41 3.97 3.27
N VAL A 70 -4.73 3.52 2.23
CA VAL A 70 -4.07 4.39 1.25
C VAL A 70 -4.56 4.04 -0.15
N GLU A 71 -5.00 5.06 -0.89
CA GLU A 71 -5.25 4.96 -2.33
C GLU A 71 -3.97 5.34 -3.07
N ILE A 72 -3.45 4.43 -3.88
CA ILE A 72 -2.21 4.56 -4.64
C ILE A 72 -2.58 4.75 -6.09
N THR A 73 -2.29 5.91 -6.67
CA THR A 73 -2.42 6.19 -8.10
C THR A 73 -1.07 5.90 -8.77
N PHE A 74 -1.06 5.11 -9.83
CA PHE A 74 0.18 4.67 -10.47
C PHE A 74 0.08 4.58 -11.99
N ASP A 75 1.22 4.67 -12.67
CA ASP A 75 1.39 4.42 -14.10
C ASP A 75 1.65 2.91 -14.31
N SER A 76 0.67 2.22 -14.89
CA SER A 76 0.74 0.78 -15.12
C SER A 76 1.81 0.34 -16.12
N SER A 77 2.37 1.27 -16.91
CA SER A 77 3.51 1.00 -17.79
C SER A 77 4.85 0.96 -17.05
N ALA A 78 4.93 1.61 -15.87
CA ALA A 78 6.14 1.69 -15.04
C ALA A 78 6.12 0.71 -13.86
N VAL A 79 4.97 0.50 -13.23
CA VAL A 79 4.76 -0.47 -12.16
C VAL A 79 3.40 -1.14 -12.30
N THR A 80 3.32 -2.45 -12.18
CA THR A 80 2.05 -3.18 -12.30
C THR A 80 1.31 -3.25 -10.96
N TYR A 81 -0.02 -3.46 -11.01
CA TYR A 81 -0.81 -3.74 -9.82
C TYR A 81 -0.26 -4.92 -9.01
N ASP A 82 0.10 -6.02 -9.70
CA ASP A 82 0.70 -7.20 -9.06
C ASP A 82 1.99 -6.89 -8.29
N GLN A 83 2.86 -6.04 -8.87
CA GLN A 83 4.09 -5.62 -8.20
C GLN A 83 3.79 -4.80 -6.96
N LEU A 84 2.84 -3.84 -7.03
CA LEU A 84 2.44 -3.03 -5.87
C LEU A 84 1.85 -3.89 -4.75
N ILE A 85 0.99 -4.86 -5.07
CA ILE A 85 0.39 -5.73 -4.05
C ILE A 85 1.42 -6.66 -3.41
N ARG A 86 2.38 -7.20 -4.17
CA ARG A 86 3.49 -7.98 -3.59
C ARG A 86 4.38 -7.13 -2.69
N LEU A 87 4.67 -5.88 -3.06
CA LEU A 87 5.41 -4.94 -2.20
C LEU A 87 4.61 -4.62 -0.93
N PHE A 88 3.29 -4.40 -1.07
CA PHE A 88 2.41 -4.14 0.07
C PHE A 88 2.45 -5.30 1.08
N LEU A 89 2.25 -6.54 0.64
CA LEU A 89 2.30 -7.69 1.54
C LEU A 89 3.66 -7.79 2.26
N ARG A 90 4.76 -7.42 1.58
CA ARG A 90 6.12 -7.40 2.15
C ARG A 90 6.43 -6.19 3.04
N SER A 91 5.52 -5.23 3.15
CA SER A 91 5.64 -4.03 4.00
C SER A 91 4.85 -4.13 5.31
N VAL A 92 4.12 -5.24 5.52
CA VAL A 92 3.24 -5.45 6.68
C VAL A 92 3.50 -6.79 7.36
N ASP A 93 3.02 -6.95 8.58
CA ASP A 93 2.92 -8.25 9.24
C ASP A 93 1.64 -8.95 8.79
N VAL A 94 1.78 -9.81 7.78
CA VAL A 94 0.66 -10.57 7.20
C VAL A 94 0.10 -11.65 8.14
N THR A 95 0.68 -11.83 9.32
CA THR A 95 0.25 -12.83 10.32
C THR A 95 -0.52 -12.22 11.50
N ASP A 96 -0.62 -10.88 11.58
CA ASP A 96 -1.27 -10.17 12.68
C ASP A 96 -2.70 -9.74 12.32
N ALA A 97 -3.69 -10.47 12.83
CA ALA A 97 -5.11 -10.21 12.58
C ALA A 97 -5.71 -9.09 13.47
N GLY A 98 -5.00 -8.63 14.50
CA GLY A 98 -5.53 -7.70 15.50
C GLY A 98 -5.10 -6.25 15.33
N GLY A 99 -4.42 -5.92 14.26
CA GLY A 99 -3.84 -4.61 13.99
C GLY A 99 -2.48 -4.75 13.33
N GLN A 100 -1.64 -3.73 13.44
CA GLN A 100 -0.28 -3.78 12.90
C GLN A 100 0.70 -3.13 13.88
N PHE A 101 1.73 -3.88 14.25
CA PHE A 101 2.81 -3.43 15.15
C PHE A 101 2.24 -2.91 16.49
N CYS A 102 2.45 -1.61 16.80
CA CYS A 102 1.90 -1.01 18.02
C CYS A 102 0.46 -0.48 17.87
N ASP A 103 -0.07 -0.41 16.65
CA ASP A 103 -1.40 0.08 16.37
C ASP A 103 -2.39 -1.09 16.41
N ARG A 104 -3.33 -1.05 17.36
CA ARG A 104 -4.25 -2.16 17.65
C ARG A 104 -5.69 -1.76 17.41
N GLY A 105 -6.48 -2.71 16.94
CA GLY A 105 -7.90 -2.54 16.69
C GLY A 105 -8.29 -2.63 15.22
N ASP A 106 -9.59 -2.59 14.95
CA ASP A 106 -10.17 -2.90 13.64
C ASP A 106 -9.68 -1.98 12.52
N SER A 107 -9.45 -0.71 12.80
CA SER A 107 -8.98 0.25 11.81
C SER A 107 -7.54 0.01 11.35
N TYR A 108 -6.75 -0.71 12.14
CA TYR A 108 -5.34 -0.97 11.88
C TYR A 108 -5.03 -2.36 11.33
N ARG A 109 -6.06 -3.12 10.97
CA ARG A 109 -5.88 -4.44 10.32
C ARG A 109 -5.39 -4.25 8.88
N THR A 110 -4.79 -5.31 8.34
CA THR A 110 -4.41 -5.35 6.92
C THR A 110 -5.62 -5.71 6.05
N ALA A 111 -5.70 -5.13 4.85
CA ALA A 111 -6.64 -5.52 3.81
C ALA A 111 -6.17 -5.03 2.42
N ILE A 112 -6.62 -5.68 1.36
CA ILE A 112 -6.51 -5.24 -0.03
C ILE A 112 -7.93 -5.01 -0.54
N PHE A 113 -8.22 -3.82 -1.05
CA PHE A 113 -9.53 -3.45 -1.58
C PHE A 113 -9.48 -3.44 -3.11
N ALA A 114 -10.07 -4.45 -3.74
CA ALA A 114 -10.06 -4.62 -5.18
C ALA A 114 -11.12 -3.76 -5.85
N LEU A 115 -10.74 -2.92 -6.80
CA LEU A 115 -11.63 -2.04 -7.56
C LEU A 115 -12.39 -2.77 -8.66
N ASP A 116 -11.90 -3.94 -9.09
CA ASP A 116 -12.51 -4.79 -10.10
C ASP A 116 -12.15 -6.26 -9.91
N ALA A 117 -12.77 -7.11 -10.73
CA ALA A 117 -12.53 -8.56 -10.70
C ALA A 117 -11.11 -8.97 -11.13
N GLY A 118 -10.43 -8.16 -11.94
CA GLY A 118 -9.03 -8.35 -12.34
C GLY A 118 -8.11 -8.16 -11.16
N GLN A 119 -8.23 -7.02 -10.49
CA GLN A 119 -7.50 -6.72 -9.26
C GLN A 119 -7.76 -7.75 -8.16
N LYS A 120 -9.03 -8.18 -8.01
CA LYS A 120 -9.39 -9.20 -7.02
C LYS A 120 -8.64 -10.51 -7.24
N ARG A 121 -8.61 -11.01 -8.48
CA ARG A 121 -7.86 -12.23 -8.81
C ARG A 121 -6.35 -12.07 -8.60
N ALA A 122 -5.79 -10.95 -9.03
CA ALA A 122 -4.38 -10.64 -8.87
C ALA A 122 -3.97 -10.55 -7.39
N ALA A 123 -4.76 -9.87 -6.56
CA ALA A 123 -4.54 -9.78 -5.12
C ALA A 123 -4.65 -11.15 -4.43
N GLN A 124 -5.65 -11.95 -4.78
CA GLN A 124 -5.78 -13.32 -4.26
C GLN A 124 -4.58 -14.21 -4.63
N ALA A 125 -4.08 -14.08 -5.85
CA ALA A 125 -2.88 -14.80 -6.28
C ALA A 125 -1.65 -14.36 -5.47
N ALA A 126 -1.47 -13.06 -5.24
CA ALA A 126 -0.37 -12.53 -4.44
C ALA A 126 -0.44 -12.99 -2.98
N VAL A 127 -1.63 -13.06 -2.38
CA VAL A 127 -1.84 -13.63 -1.04
C VAL A 127 -1.45 -15.10 -1.00
N ALA A 128 -1.89 -15.91 -1.97
CA ALA A 128 -1.53 -17.32 -2.04
C ALA A 128 -0.02 -17.54 -2.24
N GLU A 129 0.63 -16.70 -3.04
CA GLU A 129 2.11 -16.69 -3.17
C GLU A 129 2.81 -16.38 -1.85
N ALA A 130 2.29 -15.39 -1.09
CA ALA A 130 2.81 -15.03 0.22
C ALA A 130 2.67 -16.18 1.23
N GLU A 131 1.52 -16.85 1.27
CA GLU A 131 1.29 -18.05 2.09
C GLU A 131 2.26 -19.18 1.76
N ALA A 132 2.46 -19.43 0.46
CA ALA A 132 3.39 -20.46 0.00
C ALA A 132 4.85 -20.14 0.36
N ALA A 133 5.25 -18.85 0.22
CA ALA A 133 6.61 -18.41 0.55
C ALA A 133 6.93 -18.47 2.05
N LEU A 134 5.97 -18.10 2.88
CA LEU A 134 6.14 -18.03 4.34
C LEU A 134 5.79 -19.34 5.06
N GLY A 135 5.02 -20.23 4.43
CA GLY A 135 4.51 -21.46 5.07
C GLY A 135 3.51 -21.21 6.20
N VAL A 136 2.85 -20.04 6.20
CA VAL A 136 1.85 -19.63 7.21
C VAL A 136 0.59 -19.10 6.55
N THR A 137 -0.51 -19.04 7.28
CA THR A 137 -1.73 -18.38 6.81
C THR A 137 -1.56 -16.88 6.81
N VAL A 138 -1.85 -16.22 5.68
CA VAL A 138 -1.89 -14.78 5.54
C VAL A 138 -3.28 -14.27 5.97
N VAL A 139 -3.32 -13.40 6.97
CA VAL A 139 -4.58 -12.86 7.53
C VAL A 139 -5.10 -11.62 6.81
N THR A 140 -4.42 -11.18 5.74
CA THR A 140 -4.79 -10.02 4.92
C THR A 140 -5.92 -10.40 3.96
N PRO A 141 -7.17 -9.97 4.19
CA PRO A 141 -8.28 -10.30 3.30
C PRO A 141 -8.21 -9.47 2.00
N VAL A 142 -8.77 -10.05 0.92
CA VAL A 142 -9.06 -9.34 -0.33
C VAL A 142 -10.55 -9.04 -0.38
N LEU A 143 -10.91 -7.77 -0.21
CA LEU A 143 -12.26 -7.26 -0.14
C LEU A 143 -12.62 -6.51 -1.42
N ASP A 144 -13.91 -6.38 -1.72
CA ASP A 144 -14.35 -5.49 -2.78
C ASP A 144 -14.26 -4.03 -2.29
N ALA A 145 -13.75 -3.14 -3.14
CA ALA A 145 -13.62 -1.74 -2.79
C ALA A 145 -15.00 -1.08 -2.69
N GLY A 146 -15.24 -0.36 -1.61
CA GLY A 146 -16.34 0.57 -1.45
C GLY A 146 -15.87 2.02 -1.65
N THR A 147 -16.62 2.97 -1.09
CA THR A 147 -16.20 4.38 -1.10
C THR A 147 -14.88 4.55 -0.35
N PHE A 148 -13.93 5.22 -0.98
CA PHE A 148 -12.74 5.72 -0.33
C PHE A 148 -12.97 7.17 0.10
N TRP A 149 -12.75 7.45 1.37
CA TRP A 149 -12.91 8.76 1.98
C TRP A 149 -11.53 9.32 2.29
N ILE A 150 -11.15 10.41 1.64
CA ILE A 150 -9.85 11.06 1.88
C ILE A 150 -9.80 11.55 3.33
N ALA A 151 -8.71 11.24 4.03
CA ALA A 151 -8.48 11.74 5.37
C ALA A 151 -8.17 13.24 5.35
N GLU A 152 -8.27 13.87 6.52
CA GLU A 152 -8.07 15.31 6.68
C GLU A 152 -6.66 15.74 6.23
N ASP A 153 -6.53 16.95 5.70
CA ASP A 153 -5.30 17.48 5.11
C ASP A 153 -4.06 17.33 6.00
N TYR A 154 -4.21 17.41 7.32
CA TYR A 154 -3.10 17.27 8.25
C TYR A 154 -2.55 15.85 8.36
N HIS A 155 -3.24 14.85 7.79
CA HIS A 155 -2.76 13.48 7.68
C HIS A 155 -1.96 13.23 6.40
N GLN A 156 -2.23 14.01 5.35
CA GLN A 156 -1.52 13.84 4.08
C GLN A 156 -0.06 14.27 4.24
N ASP A 157 0.85 13.51 3.66
CA ASP A 157 2.30 13.81 3.69
C ASP A 157 2.89 13.97 5.09
N TYR A 158 2.25 13.38 6.11
CA TYR A 158 2.68 13.54 7.50
C TYR A 158 4.14 13.18 7.70
N TYR A 159 4.63 12.14 7.05
CA TYR A 159 5.99 11.62 7.18
C TYR A 159 7.07 12.60 6.65
N LYS A 160 6.72 13.57 5.82
CA LYS A 160 7.62 14.62 5.29
C LYS A 160 7.26 16.02 5.80
N GLY A 161 6.24 16.14 6.63
CA GLY A 161 5.73 17.40 7.16
C GLY A 161 6.75 18.16 8.00
N SER A 162 6.71 19.51 7.93
CA SER A 162 7.62 20.41 8.63
C SER A 162 7.00 21.09 9.86
N ASN A 163 5.68 20.99 10.07
CA ASN A 163 4.98 21.59 11.21
C ASN A 163 5.53 21.04 12.53
N ILE A 164 5.58 21.91 13.54
CA ILE A 164 5.96 21.51 14.90
C ILE A 164 4.73 20.96 15.61
N ILE A 165 4.83 19.76 16.10
CA ILE A 165 3.78 19.08 16.89
C ILE A 165 4.32 18.71 18.26
N LEU A 166 3.45 18.65 19.26
CA LEU A 166 3.79 18.19 20.59
C LEU A 166 3.69 16.66 20.65
N THR A 167 4.81 16.01 20.94
CA THR A 167 4.89 14.56 21.13
C THR A 167 5.16 14.23 22.60
N ARG A 168 5.06 12.95 22.98
CA ARG A 168 5.46 12.47 24.33
C ARG A 168 6.94 12.73 24.62
N ALA A 169 7.76 12.89 23.58
CA ALA A 169 9.19 13.22 23.68
C ALA A 169 9.48 14.72 23.43
N GLY A 170 8.47 15.61 23.66
CA GLY A 170 8.56 17.05 23.44
C GLY A 170 8.20 17.50 22.02
N PRO A 171 8.36 18.81 21.71
CA PRO A 171 8.07 19.35 20.38
C PRO A 171 8.99 18.75 19.32
N LYS A 172 8.42 18.32 18.20
CA LYS A 172 9.14 17.76 17.04
C LYS A 172 8.51 18.24 15.74
N LYS A 173 9.30 18.29 14.66
CA LYS A 173 8.74 18.36 13.31
C LYS A 173 7.94 17.09 13.04
N GLN A 174 6.85 17.16 12.27
CA GLN A 174 6.04 16.01 11.90
C GLN A 174 6.89 14.86 11.35
N SER A 175 7.81 15.13 10.41
CA SER A 175 8.72 14.13 9.85
C SER A 175 9.60 13.44 10.91
N ASN A 176 10.07 14.17 11.92
CA ASN A 176 10.85 13.58 13.01
C ASN A 176 9.97 12.80 13.99
N ALA A 177 8.73 13.27 14.21
CA ALA A 177 7.76 12.54 15.01
C ALA A 177 7.36 11.22 14.34
N TYR A 178 7.13 11.24 13.02
CA TYR A 178 6.85 10.04 12.22
C TYR A 178 7.97 8.99 12.39
N LYS A 179 9.22 9.38 12.16
CA LYS A 179 10.37 8.47 12.32
C LYS A 179 10.43 7.89 13.74
N PHE A 180 10.28 8.75 14.73
CA PHE A 180 10.28 8.32 16.13
C PHE A 180 9.18 7.29 16.43
N TYR A 181 7.94 7.50 15.94
CA TYR A 181 6.85 6.57 16.15
C TYR A 181 7.05 5.26 15.37
N ARG A 182 7.46 5.33 14.11
CA ARG A 182 7.73 4.16 13.27
C ARG A 182 8.79 3.26 13.90
N ASP A 183 9.91 3.84 14.34
CA ASP A 183 11.01 3.13 15.00
C ASP A 183 10.56 2.54 16.35
N SER A 184 9.83 3.34 17.17
CA SER A 184 9.35 2.90 18.48
C SER A 184 8.32 1.76 18.39
N CYS A 185 7.52 1.71 17.31
CA CYS A 185 6.57 0.64 17.05
C CYS A 185 7.23 -0.63 16.51
N GLY A 186 8.51 -0.59 16.13
CA GLY A 186 9.26 -1.73 15.64
C GLY A 186 8.79 -2.27 14.28
N ARG A 187 8.09 -1.45 13.47
CA ARG A 187 7.51 -1.86 12.19
C ARG A 187 8.55 -2.54 11.30
N ASP A 188 9.64 -1.85 11.00
CA ASP A 188 10.65 -2.33 10.06
C ASP A 188 11.40 -3.57 10.57
N ALA A 189 11.59 -3.69 11.88
CA ALA A 189 12.19 -4.87 12.49
C ALA A 189 11.26 -6.09 12.34
N ARG A 190 9.96 -5.91 12.61
CA ARG A 190 8.99 -6.99 12.50
C ARG A 190 8.78 -7.44 11.05
N VAL A 191 8.73 -6.51 10.10
CA VAL A 191 8.64 -6.83 8.67
C VAL A 191 9.85 -7.66 8.23
N ARG A 192 11.07 -7.32 8.67
CA ARG A 192 12.27 -8.13 8.40
C ARG A 192 12.26 -9.49 9.08
N GLU A 193 11.67 -9.59 10.27
CA GLU A 193 11.49 -10.88 10.95
C GLU A 193 10.57 -11.81 10.15
N VAL A 194 9.45 -11.28 9.62
CA VAL A 194 8.48 -12.06 8.86
C VAL A 194 9.01 -12.43 7.47
N TRP A 195 9.61 -11.48 6.75
CA TRP A 195 9.92 -11.60 5.33
C TRP A 195 11.41 -11.84 5.03
N GLY A 196 12.29 -11.73 6.03
CA GLY A 196 13.74 -11.91 5.83
C GLY A 196 14.30 -10.95 4.79
N ALA A 197 15.01 -11.48 3.81
CA ALA A 197 15.62 -10.71 2.72
C ALA A 197 14.60 -10.11 1.74
N GLU A 198 13.36 -10.62 1.72
CA GLU A 198 12.30 -10.11 0.86
C GLU A 198 11.48 -8.99 1.51
N ALA A 199 11.80 -8.61 2.73
CA ALA A 199 11.13 -7.53 3.44
C ALA A 199 11.20 -6.21 2.66
N PHE A 200 10.09 -5.49 2.64
CA PHE A 200 10.01 -4.12 2.15
C PHE A 200 9.71 -3.17 3.34
N PRO A 201 10.73 -2.83 4.15
CA PRO A 201 10.53 -2.08 5.39
C PRO A 201 10.39 -0.56 5.17
N GLY A 202 10.07 -0.14 3.96
CA GLY A 202 10.04 1.28 3.61
C GLY A 202 11.43 1.92 3.50
N LYS A 203 11.43 3.25 3.34
CA LYS A 203 12.66 4.07 3.11
C LYS A 203 13.19 4.68 4.39
#